data_8f475388522c2a564060e829aa8c98a3
#
_entry.id   8f475388522c2a564060e829aa8c98a3
#
_cell.length_a   1.000
_cell.length_b   1.000
_cell.length_c   1.000
_cell.angle_alpha   90.00
_cell.angle_beta   90.00
_cell.angle_gamma   90.00
#
_symmetry.space_group_name_H-M   'P 1'
#
loop_
_entity.id
_entity.type
_entity.pdbx_description
1 polymer ?
#
loop_
_entity_poly.entity_id
_entity_poly.type
_entity_poly.pdbx_seq_one_letter_code
_entity_poly.pdbx_strand_id
1 'polypeptide(L)'
;MSIEANKFSMRRFTEFINTADEKLGEELIAANAVFWVPGRPEPMKGLAGYMNVLGMMRSGFSDIQWSLEETIAEGDKIAARFTMSGTHDGTFLGVPATGRKIEVRAMNFYRLVGGKFVEEYGQPDLLGLMQQIGAMPV
;
A
#
# COMPACT_ATOMS: atom_id res chain seq x y z
N MET A 1 13.22 18.16 5.27
CA MET A 1 13.89 16.87 4.98
C MET A 1 14.43 16.89 3.56
N SER A 2 15.58 16.28 3.34
CA SER A 2 16.15 16.18 2.01
C SER A 2 15.42 15.15 1.17
N ILE A 3 15.56 15.25 -0.16
CA ILE A 3 15.01 14.27 -1.10
C ILE A 3 15.56 12.88 -0.81
N GLU A 4 16.86 12.77 -0.51
CA GLU A 4 17.47 11.48 -0.19
C GLU A 4 16.94 10.88 1.10
N ALA A 5 16.70 11.71 2.13
CA ALA A 5 16.12 11.26 3.38
C ALA A 5 14.68 10.77 3.17
N ASN A 6 13.90 11.48 2.34
CA ASN A 6 12.52 11.08 2.03
C ASN A 6 12.49 9.78 1.22
N LYS A 7 13.40 9.59 0.28
CA LYS A 7 13.53 8.34 -0.47
C LYS A 7 13.93 7.18 0.43
N PHE A 8 14.80 7.43 1.42
CA PHE A 8 15.15 6.42 2.41
C PHE A 8 13.94 6.03 3.25
N SER A 9 13.14 7.02 3.70
CA SER A 9 11.90 6.75 4.43
C SER A 9 10.92 5.93 3.59
N MET A 10 10.87 6.17 2.27
CA MET A 10 10.01 5.40 1.37
C MET A 10 10.45 3.93 1.30
N ARG A 11 11.75 3.66 1.27
CA ARG A 11 12.26 2.28 1.32
C ARG A 11 11.87 1.61 2.63
N ARG A 12 11.97 2.31 3.75
CA ARG A 12 11.56 1.78 5.06
C ARG A 12 10.04 1.56 5.12
N PHE A 13 9.26 2.44 4.52
CA PHE A 13 7.82 2.27 4.43
C PHE A 13 7.47 1.03 3.61
N THR A 14 8.20 0.75 2.54
CA THR A 14 8.03 -0.47 1.74
C THR A 14 8.30 -1.72 2.60
N GLU A 15 9.33 -1.68 3.43
CA GLU A 15 9.59 -2.76 4.40
C GLU A 15 8.42 -2.92 5.37
N PHE A 16 7.89 -1.82 5.86
CA PHE A 16 6.73 -1.85 6.76
C PHE A 16 5.52 -2.53 6.11
N ILE A 17 5.15 -2.15 4.89
CA ILE A 17 3.97 -2.75 4.23
C ILE A 17 4.19 -4.22 3.90
N ASN A 18 5.43 -4.64 3.65
CA ASN A 18 5.75 -6.05 3.37
C ASN A 18 5.81 -6.92 4.60
N THR A 19 6.06 -6.35 5.78
CA THR A 19 6.20 -7.12 7.03
C THR A 19 5.03 -6.93 7.99
N ALA A 20 4.27 -5.82 7.82
CA ALA A 20 3.27 -5.35 8.78
C ALA A 20 3.86 -5.17 10.19
N ASP A 21 5.13 -4.78 10.27
CA ASP A 21 5.84 -4.53 11.53
C ASP A 21 5.28 -3.27 12.18
N GLU A 22 4.52 -3.44 13.25
CA GLU A 22 3.85 -2.33 13.92
C GLU A 22 4.81 -1.30 14.48
N LYS A 23 5.97 -1.73 14.99
CA LYS A 23 6.98 -0.79 15.52
C LYS A 23 7.53 0.10 14.43
N LEU A 24 7.81 -0.48 13.27
CA LEU A 24 8.27 0.29 12.12
C LEU A 24 7.18 1.26 11.65
N GLY A 25 5.93 0.82 11.68
CA GLY A 25 4.79 1.68 11.39
C GLY A 25 4.69 2.86 12.35
N GLU A 26 4.90 2.64 13.63
CA GLU A 26 4.89 3.71 14.64
C GLU A 26 5.97 4.77 14.38
N GLU A 27 7.14 4.34 13.91
CA GLU A 27 8.20 5.28 13.56
C GLU A 27 7.88 6.10 12.32
N LEU A 28 7.23 5.50 11.33
CA LEU A 28 7.07 6.10 10.00
C LEU A 28 5.76 6.85 9.80
N ILE A 29 4.72 6.52 10.56
CA ILE A 29 3.38 7.07 10.34
C ILE A 29 3.06 8.09 11.41
N ALA A 30 2.72 9.31 10.99
CA ALA A 30 2.31 10.38 11.90
C ALA A 30 0.97 10.04 12.55
N ALA A 31 0.76 10.53 13.79
CA ALA A 31 -0.48 10.26 14.51
C ALA A 31 -1.73 10.78 13.77
N ASN A 32 -1.58 11.86 13.01
CA ASN A 32 -2.67 12.47 12.25
C ASN A 32 -2.66 12.11 10.76
N ALA A 33 -1.95 11.05 10.39
CA ALA A 33 -1.84 10.64 8.99
C ALA A 33 -3.19 10.19 8.42
N VAL A 34 -3.40 10.46 7.13
CA VAL A 34 -4.58 10.02 6.38
C VAL A 34 -4.16 9.26 5.13
N PHE A 35 -4.89 8.18 4.83
CA PHE A 35 -4.58 7.30 3.72
C PHE A 35 -5.84 7.09 2.88
N TRP A 36 -5.82 7.58 1.65
CA TRP A 36 -6.94 7.45 0.72
C TRP A 36 -6.78 6.14 -0.06
N VAL A 37 -7.79 5.28 0.05
CA VAL A 37 -7.80 3.99 -0.65
C VAL A 37 -9.02 3.91 -1.57
N PRO A 38 -8.95 3.12 -2.65
CA PRO A 38 -10.07 3.01 -3.59
C PRO A 38 -11.35 2.52 -2.93
N GLY A 39 -12.49 3.04 -3.40
CA GLY A 39 -13.79 2.57 -2.99
C GLY A 39 -14.29 3.09 -1.65
N ARG A 40 -13.54 3.96 -0.99
CA ARG A 40 -13.95 4.55 0.30
C ARG A 40 -14.09 6.05 0.17
N PRO A 41 -15.21 6.63 0.63
CA PRO A 41 -15.42 8.07 0.56
C PRO A 41 -14.59 8.85 1.58
N GLU A 42 -14.13 8.18 2.65
CA GLU A 42 -13.32 8.80 3.70
C GLU A 42 -11.98 8.10 3.82
N PRO A 43 -10.93 8.82 4.24
CA PRO A 43 -9.61 8.19 4.36
C PRO A 43 -9.53 7.28 5.58
N MET A 44 -8.61 6.33 5.51
CA MET A 44 -8.17 5.59 6.69
C MET A 44 -7.25 6.49 7.50
N LYS A 45 -7.28 6.38 8.83
CA LYS A 45 -6.54 7.29 9.72
C LYS A 45 -5.52 6.57 10.57
N GLY A 46 -4.33 7.14 10.63
CA GLY A 46 -3.24 6.71 11.50
C GLY A 46 -2.74 5.31 11.24
N LEU A 47 -1.89 4.82 12.12
CA LEU A 47 -1.32 3.48 12.01
C LEU A 47 -2.42 2.42 12.07
N ALA A 48 -3.40 2.56 12.97
CA ALA A 48 -4.49 1.59 13.10
C ALA A 48 -5.26 1.44 11.79
N GLY A 49 -5.55 2.56 11.11
CA GLY A 49 -6.22 2.54 9.81
C GLY A 49 -5.39 1.84 8.74
N TYR A 50 -4.08 2.12 8.72
CA TYR A 50 -3.19 1.47 7.76
C TYR A 50 -3.06 -0.03 8.01
N MET A 51 -2.96 -0.44 9.28
CA MET A 51 -2.91 -1.86 9.64
C MET A 51 -4.18 -2.61 9.22
N ASN A 52 -5.34 -1.94 9.26
CA ASN A 52 -6.59 -2.52 8.74
C ASN A 52 -6.49 -2.80 7.24
N VAL A 53 -5.92 -1.87 6.47
CA VAL A 53 -5.72 -2.06 5.02
C VAL A 53 -4.78 -3.23 4.76
N LEU A 54 -3.64 -3.27 5.47
CA LEU A 54 -2.70 -4.38 5.33
C LEU A 54 -3.33 -5.72 5.73
N GLY A 55 -4.14 -5.73 6.77
CA GLY A 55 -4.85 -6.93 7.21
C GLY A 55 -5.83 -7.45 6.17
N MET A 56 -6.58 -6.55 5.54
CA MET A 56 -7.50 -6.91 4.46
C MET A 56 -6.75 -7.53 3.28
N MET A 57 -5.64 -6.92 2.88
CA MET A 57 -4.83 -7.43 1.77
C MET A 57 -4.23 -8.79 2.11
N ARG A 58 -3.69 -8.96 3.31
CA ARG A 58 -3.08 -10.22 3.74
C ARG A 58 -4.10 -11.34 3.94
N SER A 59 -5.32 -11.00 4.32
CA SER A 59 -6.40 -11.99 4.43
C SER A 59 -6.78 -12.59 3.09
N GLY A 60 -6.69 -11.80 2.02
CA GLY A 60 -6.96 -12.28 0.66
C GLY A 60 -5.75 -12.89 -0.03
N PHE A 61 -4.56 -12.41 0.31
CA PHE A 61 -3.29 -12.77 -0.32
C PHE A 61 -2.24 -12.88 0.78
N SER A 62 -2.11 -14.06 1.40
CA SER A 62 -1.23 -14.21 2.58
C SER A 62 0.24 -13.98 2.26
N ASP A 63 0.63 -14.15 1.01
CA ASP A 63 1.99 -13.97 0.52
C ASP A 63 2.21 -12.64 -0.21
N ILE A 64 1.31 -11.67 -0.02
CA ILE A 64 1.39 -10.39 -0.76
C ILE A 64 2.71 -9.69 -0.52
N GLN A 65 3.29 -9.18 -1.60
CA GLN A 65 4.51 -8.37 -1.59
C GLN A 65 4.34 -7.16 -2.50
N TRP A 66 4.87 -6.03 -2.04
CA TRP A 66 4.99 -4.81 -2.83
C TRP A 66 6.46 -4.60 -3.18
N SER A 67 6.75 -4.54 -4.47
CA SER A 67 8.10 -4.24 -4.96
C SER A 67 8.14 -2.77 -5.38
N LEU A 68 8.99 -1.98 -4.72
CA LEU A 68 9.14 -0.56 -5.05
C LEU A 68 9.99 -0.44 -6.31
N GLU A 69 9.37 -0.05 -7.42
CA GLU A 69 10.02 0.00 -8.72
C GLU A 69 10.68 1.35 -8.99
N GLU A 70 10.02 2.44 -8.59
CA GLU A 70 10.47 3.78 -8.92
C GLU A 70 9.95 4.79 -7.92
N THR A 71 10.79 5.79 -7.58
CA THR A 71 10.37 6.93 -6.77
C THR A 71 10.82 8.22 -7.42
N ILE A 72 9.93 9.21 -7.37
CA ILE A 72 10.25 10.59 -7.74
C ILE A 72 9.88 11.43 -6.53
N ALA A 73 10.81 12.26 -6.08
CA ALA A 73 10.61 13.07 -4.89
C ALA A 73 10.90 14.55 -5.19
N GLU A 74 10.02 15.41 -4.68
CA GLU A 74 10.18 16.85 -4.79
C GLU A 74 9.58 17.49 -3.54
N GLY A 75 10.36 18.33 -2.85
CA GLY A 75 9.92 18.93 -1.60
C GLY A 75 9.59 17.87 -0.57
N ASP A 76 8.39 17.93 -0.04
CA ASP A 76 7.87 16.98 0.96
C ASP A 76 7.03 15.86 0.34
N LYS A 77 7.05 15.71 -0.98
CA LYS A 77 6.20 14.76 -1.69
C LYS A 77 7.00 13.69 -2.42
N ILE A 78 6.41 12.50 -2.49
CA ILE A 78 6.97 11.36 -3.21
C ILE A 78 5.89 10.75 -4.08
N ALA A 79 6.21 10.50 -5.35
CA ALA A 79 5.44 9.61 -6.21
C ALA A 79 6.18 8.28 -6.25
N ALA A 80 5.49 7.18 -5.97
CA ALA A 80 6.07 5.85 -5.93
C ALA A 80 5.28 4.89 -6.80
N ARG A 81 6.00 4.08 -7.57
CA ARG A 81 5.41 3.04 -8.41
C ARG A 81 5.83 1.68 -7.86
N PHE A 82 4.83 0.82 -7.67
CA PHE A 82 5.01 -0.52 -7.12
C PHE A 82 4.49 -1.59 -8.07
N THR A 83 5.03 -2.79 -7.92
CA THR A 83 4.41 -4.02 -8.41
C THR A 83 3.91 -4.78 -7.18
N MET A 84 2.62 -5.13 -7.20
CA MET A 84 2.00 -5.96 -6.16
C MET A 84 1.87 -7.37 -6.70
N SER A 85 2.32 -8.36 -5.95
CA SER A 85 2.22 -9.76 -6.33
C SER A 85 1.75 -10.61 -5.17
N GLY A 86 1.05 -11.69 -5.46
CA GLY A 86 0.57 -12.60 -4.44
C GLY A 86 -0.30 -13.69 -5.01
N THR A 87 -0.78 -14.56 -4.13
CA THR A 87 -1.68 -15.66 -4.46
C THR A 87 -3.01 -15.46 -3.75
N HIS A 88 -4.11 -15.55 -4.49
CA HIS A 88 -5.46 -15.38 -3.94
C HIS A 88 -5.85 -16.64 -3.16
N ASP A 89 -5.40 -16.71 -1.92
CA ASP A 89 -5.58 -17.88 -1.04
C ASP A 89 -6.58 -17.65 0.10
N GLY A 90 -7.20 -16.47 0.14
CA GLY A 90 -8.25 -16.16 1.09
C GLY A 90 -9.34 -15.31 0.44
N THR A 91 -10.42 -15.06 1.17
CA THR A 91 -11.51 -14.23 0.65
C THR A 91 -11.06 -12.79 0.51
N PHE A 92 -11.30 -12.18 -0.65
CA PHE A 92 -10.97 -10.79 -0.92
C PHE A 92 -12.18 -10.09 -1.55
N LEU A 93 -12.65 -9.02 -0.90
CA LEU A 93 -13.84 -8.25 -1.33
C LEU A 93 -15.02 -9.16 -1.67
N GLY A 94 -15.26 -10.15 -0.81
CA GLY A 94 -16.34 -11.10 -0.99
C GLY A 94 -16.09 -12.22 -1.99
N VAL A 95 -14.92 -12.25 -2.64
CA VAL A 95 -14.58 -13.30 -3.61
C VAL A 95 -13.81 -14.40 -2.90
N PRO A 96 -14.35 -15.64 -2.84
CA PRO A 96 -13.65 -16.75 -2.22
C PRO A 96 -12.33 -17.07 -2.91
N ALA A 97 -11.38 -17.65 -2.17
CA ALA A 97 -10.06 -18.00 -2.67
C ALA A 97 -10.13 -18.79 -3.97
N THR A 98 -9.36 -18.34 -4.97
CA THR A 98 -9.29 -19.00 -6.28
C THR A 98 -7.96 -19.73 -6.53
N GLY A 99 -6.95 -19.46 -5.69
CA GLY A 99 -5.60 -19.97 -5.87
C GLY A 99 -4.85 -19.29 -7.02
N ARG A 100 -5.44 -18.31 -7.68
CA ARG A 100 -4.80 -17.62 -8.80
C ARG A 100 -3.75 -16.63 -8.30
N LYS A 101 -2.69 -16.48 -9.10
CA LYS A 101 -1.64 -15.49 -8.82
C LYS A 101 -2.03 -14.15 -9.43
N ILE A 102 -1.67 -13.08 -8.73
CA ILE A 102 -1.83 -11.73 -9.22
C ILE A 102 -0.49 -11.04 -9.36
N GLU A 103 -0.40 -10.15 -10.34
CA GLU A 103 0.69 -9.21 -10.48
C GLU A 103 0.12 -7.94 -11.09
N VAL A 104 0.00 -6.90 -10.29
CA VAL A 104 -0.61 -5.63 -10.69
C VAL A 104 0.26 -4.46 -10.25
N ARG A 105 0.06 -3.32 -10.89
CA ARG A 105 0.79 -2.10 -10.54
C ARG A 105 -0.01 -1.25 -9.57
N ALA A 106 0.72 -0.46 -8.79
CA ALA A 106 0.15 0.60 -7.98
C ALA A 106 0.99 1.86 -8.17
N MET A 107 0.33 3.01 -8.27
CA MET A 107 1.00 4.30 -8.33
C MET A 107 0.44 5.16 -7.22
N ASN A 108 1.29 5.49 -6.26
CA ASN A 108 0.85 6.16 -5.04
C ASN A 108 1.57 7.49 -4.88
N PHE A 109 0.88 8.41 -4.23
CA PHE A 109 1.42 9.71 -3.88
C PHE A 109 1.47 9.87 -2.38
N TYR A 110 2.61 10.34 -1.86
CA TYR A 110 2.83 10.50 -0.42
C TYR A 110 3.29 11.90 -0.08
N ARG A 111 2.96 12.36 1.12
CA ARG A 111 3.55 13.55 1.70
C ARG A 111 4.13 13.22 3.06
N LEU A 112 5.32 13.77 3.33
CA LEU A 112 6.06 13.56 4.57
C LEU A 112 6.28 14.88 5.29
N VAL A 113 6.22 14.85 6.62
CA VAL A 113 6.58 15.99 7.48
C VAL A 113 7.47 15.47 8.58
N GLY A 114 8.68 16.06 8.70
CA GLY A 114 9.63 15.63 9.71
C GLY A 114 10.03 14.17 9.62
N GLY A 115 10.06 13.62 8.40
CA GLY A 115 10.41 12.22 8.18
C GLY A 115 9.29 11.23 8.41
N LYS A 116 8.08 11.70 8.71
CA LYS A 116 6.91 10.85 8.92
C LYS A 116 5.89 11.04 7.80
N PHE A 117 5.24 9.95 7.43
CA PHE A 117 4.17 9.97 6.42
C PHE A 117 2.91 10.56 7.04
N VAL A 118 2.39 11.61 6.42
CA VAL A 118 1.18 12.29 6.87
C VAL A 118 0.01 12.10 5.91
N GLU A 119 0.29 11.70 4.66
CA GLU A 119 -0.75 11.58 3.66
C GLU A 119 -0.34 10.58 2.58
N GLU A 120 -1.28 9.76 2.14
CA GLU A 120 -1.10 8.87 0.99
C GLU A 120 -2.35 8.89 0.14
N TYR A 121 -2.16 8.96 -1.18
CA TYR A 121 -3.18 8.67 -2.18
C TYR A 121 -2.76 7.38 -2.86
N GLY A 122 -3.45 6.27 -2.54
CA GLY A 122 -3.13 4.96 -3.08
C GLY A 122 -3.99 4.65 -4.30
N GLN A 123 -3.34 4.28 -5.40
CA GLN A 123 -4.04 3.92 -6.65
C GLN A 123 -3.49 2.60 -7.19
N PRO A 124 -3.85 1.47 -6.56
CA PRO A 124 -3.56 0.16 -7.13
C PRO A 124 -4.50 -0.11 -8.31
N ASP A 125 -4.04 -0.92 -9.24
CA ASP A 125 -4.88 -1.40 -10.35
C ASP A 125 -5.85 -2.47 -9.82
N LEU A 126 -6.90 -2.00 -9.14
CA LEU A 126 -7.88 -2.90 -8.54
C LEU A 126 -8.69 -3.64 -9.59
N LEU A 127 -9.01 -2.99 -10.72
CA LEU A 127 -9.70 -3.65 -11.81
C LEU A 127 -8.88 -4.82 -12.36
N GLY A 128 -7.60 -4.60 -12.62
CA GLY A 128 -6.69 -5.65 -13.08
C GLY A 128 -6.61 -6.80 -12.09
N LEU A 129 -6.55 -6.49 -10.79
CA LEU A 129 -6.54 -7.51 -9.74
C LEU A 129 -7.82 -8.35 -9.79
N MET A 130 -8.99 -7.69 -9.87
CA MET A 130 -10.27 -8.40 -9.91
C MET A 130 -10.41 -9.26 -11.16
N GLN A 131 -9.87 -8.80 -12.29
CA GLN A 131 -9.82 -9.61 -13.52
C GLN A 131 -8.92 -10.83 -13.35
N GLN A 132 -7.76 -10.67 -12.73
CA GLN A 132 -6.80 -11.77 -12.54
C GLN A 132 -7.31 -12.85 -11.60
N ILE A 133 -8.10 -12.50 -10.60
CA ILE A 133 -8.73 -13.50 -9.73
C ILE A 133 -10.04 -14.05 -10.31
N GLY A 134 -10.45 -13.58 -11.50
CA GLY A 134 -11.63 -14.09 -12.18
C GLY A 134 -12.95 -13.53 -11.71
N ALA A 135 -12.91 -12.43 -10.91
CA ALA A 135 -14.13 -11.81 -10.40
C ALA A 135 -14.79 -10.86 -11.39
N MET A 136 -14.04 -10.43 -12.40
CA MET A 136 -14.54 -9.54 -13.45
C MET A 136 -14.02 -9.99 -14.82
N PRO A 137 -14.79 -9.76 -15.90
CA PRO A 137 -14.35 -10.12 -17.24
C PRO A 137 -13.15 -9.25 -17.68
N VAL A 138 -12.32 -9.85 -18.51
CA VAL A 138 -11.17 -9.17 -19.13
C VAL A 138 -11.64 -8.34 -20.32
#